data_fa3b8c230fdd82dae18ef2af34b9cad0
#
_entry.id   fa3b8c230fdd82dae18ef2af34b9cad0
#
_cell.length_a   1.000
_cell.length_b   1.000
_cell.length_c   1.000
_cell.angle_alpha   90.00
_cell.angle_beta   90.00
_cell.angle_gamma   90.00
#
_symmetry.space_group_name_H-M   'P 1'
#
loop_
_entity.id
_entity.type
_entity.pdbx_description
1 polymer ?
#
loop_
_entity_poly.entity_id
_entity_poly.type
_entity_poly.pdbx_seq_one_letter_code
_entity_poly.pdbx_strand_id
1 'polypeptide(L)'
;MGGTVNRLVQQGHDVHVAYETSGNIAVGDEEVTRFMHFINGFNQLFADESDQVIKRKYEEIKTFLANKKQGDSDTRDILTIKGLIRRGEARTACTYNHIPLDHVHFLDLPFYESGKIEKLPMSEMDVNIVRKLISDVKPHQIYVAGDLADPHGTHRKCTDAVLAAIDMEKEAGAEWLKDCRVWMYRGAWAEWEIENIEMCVPMSPEELRAKRNSILKHQSQMESAPFLGDDERLFWQRAEDRNRATASLYDKLGLACYEAMEAFVEYKP
;
A
#
# COMPACT_ATOMS: atom_id res chain seq x y z
N MET A 1 -7.74 -1.72 -4.84
CA MET A 1 -8.43 -0.85 -5.83
C MET A 1 -7.60 -0.52 -7.08
N GLY A 2 -6.72 -1.41 -7.56
CA GLY A 2 -5.84 -1.12 -8.71
C GLY A 2 -6.56 -0.88 -10.05
N GLY A 3 -7.73 -1.49 -10.25
CA GLY A 3 -8.58 -1.24 -11.41
C GLY A 3 -9.15 0.18 -11.41
N THR A 4 -9.66 0.63 -10.27
CA THR A 4 -10.18 1.98 -10.08
C THR A 4 -9.10 3.03 -10.29
N VAL A 5 -7.91 2.84 -9.71
CA VAL A 5 -6.76 3.75 -9.91
C VAL A 5 -6.42 3.89 -11.39
N ASN A 6 -6.27 2.76 -12.10
CA ASN A 6 -5.96 2.77 -13.53
C ASN A 6 -7.02 3.51 -14.33
N ARG A 7 -8.30 3.28 -14.03
CA ARG A 7 -9.42 3.96 -14.71
C ARG A 7 -9.44 5.46 -14.45
N LEU A 8 -9.23 5.90 -13.20
CA LEU A 8 -9.16 7.31 -12.87
C LEU A 8 -8.06 8.04 -13.68
N VAL A 9 -6.87 7.44 -13.76
CA VAL A 9 -5.76 7.98 -14.56
C VAL A 9 -6.12 8.03 -16.05
N GLN A 10 -6.72 6.96 -16.60
CA GLN A 10 -7.15 6.93 -18.00
C GLN A 10 -8.22 7.97 -18.33
N GLN A 11 -9.05 8.32 -17.37
CA GLN A 11 -10.07 9.38 -17.49
C GLN A 11 -9.49 10.79 -17.32
N GLY A 12 -8.20 10.94 -17.07
CA GLY A 12 -7.52 12.22 -16.93
C GLY A 12 -7.69 12.88 -15.57
N HIS A 13 -8.07 12.10 -14.53
CA HIS A 13 -8.06 12.60 -13.16
C HIS A 13 -6.64 12.79 -12.64
N ASP A 14 -6.47 13.80 -11.81
CA ASP A 14 -5.26 14.05 -11.06
C ASP A 14 -5.21 13.10 -9.85
N VAL A 15 -4.39 12.05 -9.95
CA VAL A 15 -4.36 10.96 -8.98
C VAL A 15 -3.10 11.04 -8.13
N HIS A 16 -3.27 11.18 -6.82
CA HIS A 16 -2.20 11.11 -5.82
C HIS A 16 -2.28 9.79 -5.04
N VAL A 17 -1.13 9.21 -4.75
CA VAL A 17 -1.02 7.98 -3.94
C VAL A 17 -0.18 8.25 -2.70
N ALA A 18 -0.75 8.01 -1.52
CA ALA A 18 -0.06 8.14 -0.25
C ALA A 18 0.22 6.75 0.35
N TYR A 19 1.49 6.45 0.56
CA TYR A 19 1.96 5.33 1.34
C TYR A 19 2.20 5.81 2.77
N GLU A 20 1.29 5.50 3.66
CA GLU A 20 1.29 6.01 5.02
C GLU A 20 2.39 5.39 5.89
N THR A 21 2.79 4.16 5.59
CA THR A 21 3.84 3.43 6.33
C THR A 21 4.93 2.94 5.39
N SER A 22 6.16 2.80 5.89
CA SER A 22 7.28 2.28 5.10
C SER A 22 7.10 0.82 4.67
N GLY A 23 6.32 0.03 5.41
CA GLY A 23 6.15 -1.41 5.18
C GLY A 23 7.43 -2.22 5.43
N ASN A 24 8.44 -1.64 6.06
CA ASN A 24 9.78 -2.22 6.24
C ASN A 24 9.77 -3.55 7.04
N ILE A 25 8.86 -3.71 7.99
CA ILE A 25 8.75 -4.93 8.81
C ILE A 25 8.26 -6.13 8.00
N ALA A 26 7.55 -5.88 6.90
CA ALA A 26 6.96 -6.91 6.04
C ALA A 26 7.89 -7.36 4.89
N VAL A 27 9.18 -7.04 4.93
CA VAL A 27 10.17 -7.46 3.94
C VAL A 27 11.07 -8.55 4.53
N GLY A 28 11.23 -9.66 3.81
CA GLY A 28 12.10 -10.76 4.18
C GLY A 28 13.59 -10.39 4.15
N ASP A 29 14.39 -11.12 4.90
CA ASP A 29 15.83 -10.91 4.96
C ASP A 29 16.52 -11.36 3.65
N GLU A 30 15.91 -12.29 2.93
CA GLU A 30 16.33 -12.73 1.59
C GLU A 30 16.29 -11.59 0.58
N GLU A 31 15.27 -10.73 0.65
CA GLU A 31 15.15 -9.55 -0.19
C GLU A 31 16.28 -8.56 0.11
N VAL A 32 16.58 -8.32 1.39
CA VAL A 32 17.73 -7.49 1.77
C VAL A 32 19.02 -8.06 1.18
N THR A 33 19.24 -9.36 1.33
CA THR A 33 20.41 -10.05 0.79
C THR A 33 20.51 -9.89 -0.72
N ARG A 34 19.42 -10.09 -1.45
CA ARG A 34 19.35 -9.94 -2.91
C ARG A 34 19.73 -8.53 -3.36
N PHE A 35 19.16 -7.52 -2.73
CA PHE A 35 19.46 -6.13 -3.07
C PHE A 35 20.87 -5.72 -2.67
N MET A 36 21.39 -6.22 -1.55
CA MET A 36 22.78 -5.96 -1.15
C MET A 36 23.78 -6.59 -2.11
N HIS A 37 23.52 -7.79 -2.64
CA HIS A 37 24.35 -8.38 -3.71
C HIS A 37 24.33 -7.51 -4.97
N PHE A 38 23.15 -7.00 -5.36
CA PHE A 38 23.04 -6.09 -6.51
C PHE A 38 23.84 -4.79 -6.30
N ILE A 39 23.67 -4.15 -5.15
CA ILE A 39 24.38 -2.90 -4.81
C ILE A 39 25.90 -3.12 -4.80
N ASN A 40 26.36 -4.23 -4.21
CA ASN A 40 27.78 -4.55 -4.18
C ASN A 40 28.33 -4.80 -5.59
N GLY A 41 27.62 -5.55 -6.43
CA GLY A 41 27.98 -5.78 -7.82
C GLY A 41 27.99 -4.49 -8.66
N PHE A 42 26.97 -3.64 -8.48
CA PHE A 42 26.89 -2.33 -9.12
C PHE A 42 28.09 -1.45 -8.73
N ASN A 43 28.41 -1.42 -7.43
CA ASN A 43 29.55 -0.67 -6.91
C ASN A 43 30.89 -1.15 -7.51
N GLN A 44 31.08 -2.48 -7.63
CA GLN A 44 32.27 -3.06 -8.25
C GLN A 44 32.45 -2.69 -9.73
N LEU A 45 31.33 -2.49 -10.46
CA LEU A 45 31.36 -2.20 -11.89
C LEU A 45 31.48 -0.71 -12.21
N PHE A 46 30.91 0.16 -11.39
CA PHE A 46 30.66 1.55 -11.73
C PHE A 46 31.22 2.58 -10.75
N ALA A 47 31.59 2.19 -9.52
CA ALA A 47 32.20 3.11 -8.57
C ALA A 47 33.71 3.02 -8.62
N ASP A 48 34.38 4.16 -8.33
CA ASP A 48 35.82 4.19 -8.11
C ASP A 48 36.21 3.35 -6.86
N GLU A 49 37.40 2.77 -6.85
CA GLU A 49 37.91 1.89 -5.77
C GLU A 49 37.85 2.53 -4.37
N SER A 50 37.60 3.82 -4.29
CA SER A 50 37.56 4.61 -3.05
C SER A 50 36.31 4.42 -2.20
N ASP A 51 35.22 3.78 -2.70
CA ASP A 51 33.97 3.69 -1.92
C ASP A 51 33.97 2.54 -0.90
N GLN A 52 34.85 2.69 0.10
CA GLN A 52 35.00 1.80 1.24
C GLN A 52 33.71 1.72 2.09
N VAL A 53 32.84 2.72 2.00
CA VAL A 53 31.62 2.81 2.82
C VAL A 53 30.64 1.72 2.41
N ILE A 54 30.37 1.55 1.12
CA ILE A 54 29.45 0.53 0.60
C ILE A 54 29.98 -0.87 0.91
N LYS A 55 31.26 -1.13 0.68
CA LYS A 55 31.89 -2.43 1.01
C LYS A 55 31.76 -2.76 2.50
N ARG A 56 32.06 -1.81 3.37
CA ARG A 56 31.92 -2.00 4.82
C ARG A 56 30.46 -2.29 5.20
N LYS A 57 29.51 -1.49 4.71
CA LYS A 57 28.10 -1.70 4.99
C LYS A 57 27.58 -3.05 4.47
N TYR A 58 28.04 -3.47 3.31
CA TYR A 58 27.72 -4.79 2.79
C TYR A 58 28.16 -5.90 3.75
N GLU A 59 29.40 -5.89 4.22
CA GLU A 59 29.94 -6.91 5.14
C GLU A 59 29.29 -6.85 6.52
N GLU A 60 28.99 -5.65 7.05
CA GLU A 60 28.26 -5.47 8.32
C GLU A 60 26.88 -6.12 8.24
N ILE A 61 26.09 -5.82 7.20
CA ILE A 61 24.73 -6.35 7.01
C ILE A 61 24.76 -7.86 6.78
N LYS A 62 25.63 -8.34 5.91
CA LYS A 62 25.82 -9.76 5.63
C LYS A 62 26.15 -10.54 6.91
N THR A 63 27.08 -10.03 7.72
CA THR A 63 27.47 -10.64 8.99
C THR A 63 26.31 -10.65 9.98
N PHE A 64 25.55 -9.56 10.07
CA PHE A 64 24.38 -9.50 10.95
C PHE A 64 23.33 -10.54 10.52
N LEU A 65 22.94 -10.56 9.24
CA LEU A 65 21.92 -11.49 8.74
C LEU A 65 22.33 -12.96 8.91
N ALA A 66 23.63 -13.28 8.70
CA ALA A 66 24.13 -14.65 8.90
C ALA A 66 24.07 -15.11 10.37
N ASN A 67 24.07 -14.20 11.33
CA ASN A 67 24.04 -14.51 12.76
C ASN A 67 22.68 -14.23 13.42
N LYS A 68 21.72 -13.65 12.68
CA LYS A 68 20.40 -13.28 13.17
C LYS A 68 19.61 -14.53 13.56
N LYS A 69 19.04 -14.50 14.76
CA LYS A 69 18.18 -15.57 15.28
C LYS A 69 16.72 -15.20 15.12
N GLN A 70 15.87 -16.20 15.15
CA GLN A 70 14.42 -15.99 15.15
C GLN A 70 14.01 -15.14 16.36
N GLY A 71 13.33 -14.02 16.08
CA GLY A 71 12.90 -13.06 17.11
C GLY A 71 13.84 -11.87 17.30
N ASP A 72 15.05 -11.90 16.71
CA ASP A 72 15.95 -10.74 16.76
C ASP A 72 15.38 -9.57 15.95
N SER A 73 15.46 -8.37 16.52
CA SER A 73 15.05 -7.15 15.82
C SER A 73 16.08 -6.74 14.78
N ASP A 74 15.58 -6.21 13.65
CA ASP A 74 16.42 -5.65 12.60
C ASP A 74 17.20 -4.41 13.09
N THR A 75 18.41 -4.23 12.55
CA THR A 75 19.12 -2.98 12.75
C THR A 75 18.45 -1.85 11.96
N ARG A 76 18.75 -0.59 12.35
CA ARG A 76 18.25 0.58 11.63
C ARG A 76 18.62 0.56 10.13
N ASP A 77 19.82 0.12 9.80
CA ASP A 77 20.27 0.02 8.41
C ASP A 77 19.44 -0.98 7.61
N ILE A 78 19.14 -2.16 8.20
CA ILE A 78 18.30 -3.17 7.57
C ILE A 78 16.87 -2.67 7.39
N LEU A 79 16.27 -2.04 8.40
CA LEU A 79 14.94 -1.43 8.29
C LEU A 79 14.91 -0.34 7.22
N THR A 80 15.98 0.45 7.09
CA THR A 80 16.10 1.46 6.03
C THR A 80 16.13 0.81 4.65
N ILE A 81 16.92 -0.26 4.46
CA ILE A 81 16.99 -0.99 3.17
C ILE A 81 15.63 -1.62 2.84
N LYS A 82 14.99 -2.26 3.81
CA LYS A 82 13.64 -2.82 3.64
C LYS A 82 12.63 -1.75 3.22
N GLY A 83 12.69 -0.56 3.84
CA GLY A 83 11.89 0.59 3.44
C GLY A 83 12.19 1.08 2.01
N LEU A 84 13.47 1.12 1.60
CA LEU A 84 13.88 1.49 0.24
C LEU A 84 13.36 0.49 -0.80
N ILE A 85 13.38 -0.82 -0.50
CA ILE A 85 12.81 -1.87 -1.36
C ILE A 85 11.33 -1.58 -1.57
N ARG A 86 10.55 -1.38 -0.50
CA ARG A 86 9.11 -1.05 -0.57
C ARG A 86 8.83 0.21 -1.37
N ARG A 87 9.63 1.26 -1.18
CA ARG A 87 9.50 2.51 -1.95
C ARG A 87 9.81 2.31 -3.43
N GLY A 88 10.80 1.49 -3.77
CA GLY A 88 11.11 1.13 -5.16
C GLY A 88 9.94 0.42 -5.84
N GLU A 89 9.36 -0.57 -5.17
CA GLU A 89 8.18 -1.30 -5.62
C GLU A 89 6.97 -0.37 -5.80
N ALA A 90 6.71 0.49 -4.81
CA ALA A 90 5.64 1.47 -4.83
C ALA A 90 5.74 2.44 -6.03
N ARG A 91 6.94 3.01 -6.26
CA ARG A 91 7.20 3.84 -7.44
C ARG A 91 6.98 3.09 -8.73
N THR A 92 7.46 1.85 -8.82
CA THR A 92 7.28 1.00 -10.01
C THR A 92 5.79 0.71 -10.27
N ALA A 93 5.00 0.43 -9.24
CA ALA A 93 3.57 0.23 -9.36
C ALA A 93 2.84 1.52 -9.82
N CYS A 94 3.20 2.67 -9.26
CA CYS A 94 2.65 3.96 -9.67
C CYS A 94 3.01 4.31 -11.12
N THR A 95 4.28 4.16 -11.51
CA THR A 95 4.72 4.37 -12.90
C THR A 95 4.01 3.44 -13.87
N TYR A 96 3.80 2.17 -13.50
CA TYR A 96 3.03 1.22 -14.31
C TYR A 96 1.59 1.68 -14.54
N ASN A 97 0.98 2.34 -13.55
CA ASN A 97 -0.36 2.93 -13.66
C ASN A 97 -0.34 4.37 -14.21
N HIS A 98 0.77 4.83 -14.76
CA HIS A 98 0.95 6.19 -15.34
C HIS A 98 0.74 7.33 -14.32
N ILE A 99 0.96 7.09 -13.04
CA ILE A 99 0.93 8.12 -12.00
C ILE A 99 2.30 8.79 -11.95
N PRO A 100 2.38 10.13 -12.06
CA PRO A 100 3.64 10.88 -11.92
C PRO A 100 4.30 10.64 -10.56
N LEU A 101 5.63 10.60 -10.53
CA LEU A 101 6.35 10.29 -9.28
C LEU A 101 6.26 11.41 -8.22
N ASP A 102 6.00 12.63 -8.63
CA ASP A 102 5.72 13.77 -7.74
C ASP A 102 4.32 13.70 -7.09
N HIS A 103 3.43 12.83 -7.60
CA HIS A 103 2.15 12.49 -6.97
C HIS A 103 2.23 11.26 -6.05
N VAL A 104 3.42 10.72 -5.84
CA VAL A 104 3.64 9.57 -4.96
C VAL A 104 4.25 10.01 -3.64
N HIS A 105 3.46 9.96 -2.57
CA HIS A 105 3.81 10.46 -1.25
C HIS A 105 4.17 9.32 -0.30
N PHE A 106 5.29 9.47 0.41
CA PHE A 106 5.70 8.55 1.47
C PHE A 106 5.64 9.30 2.80
N LEU A 107 4.68 8.94 3.64
CA LEU A 107 4.37 9.69 4.86
C LEU A 107 5.16 9.23 6.07
N ASP A 108 5.57 7.96 6.09
CA ASP A 108 6.36 7.34 7.17
C ASP A 108 5.79 7.66 8.56
N LEU A 109 4.49 7.38 8.76
CA LEU A 109 3.79 7.72 10.00
C LEU A 109 4.50 7.16 11.23
N PRO A 110 4.81 7.98 12.24
CA PRO A 110 5.59 7.61 13.42
C PRO A 110 5.09 6.40 14.18
N PHE A 111 3.77 6.16 14.21
CA PHE A 111 3.21 4.99 14.90
C PHE A 111 3.76 3.67 14.36
N TYR A 112 4.14 3.63 13.07
CA TYR A 112 4.66 2.44 12.40
C TYR A 112 6.20 2.35 12.47
N GLU A 113 6.89 3.47 12.43
CA GLU A 113 8.34 3.56 12.23
C GLU A 113 9.17 3.17 13.48
N SER A 114 8.54 2.57 14.49
CA SER A 114 9.22 2.02 15.68
C SER A 114 10.21 0.89 15.38
N GLY A 115 10.09 0.27 14.20
CA GLY A 115 10.86 -0.92 13.81
C GLY A 115 10.44 -2.21 14.53
N LYS A 116 9.39 -2.16 15.34
CA LYS A 116 8.85 -3.29 16.09
C LYS A 116 7.58 -3.84 15.44
N ILE A 117 7.29 -5.12 15.67
CA ILE A 117 6.04 -5.74 15.25
C ILE A 117 4.85 -5.04 15.92
N GLU A 118 4.96 -4.77 17.21
CA GLU A 118 3.97 -4.01 17.97
C GLU A 118 4.06 -2.52 17.60
N LYS A 119 2.95 -1.97 17.12
CA LYS A 119 2.86 -0.59 16.67
C LYS A 119 2.57 0.35 17.82
N LEU A 120 3.18 1.53 17.78
CA LEU A 120 2.87 2.59 18.73
C LEU A 120 1.40 3.02 18.62
N PRO A 121 0.83 3.62 19.68
CA PRO A 121 -0.44 4.33 19.55
C PRO A 121 -0.33 5.42 18.49
N MET A 122 -1.42 5.67 17.76
CA MET A 122 -1.52 6.83 16.87
C MET A 122 -1.46 8.11 17.70
N SER A 123 -0.76 9.11 17.19
CA SER A 123 -0.53 10.40 17.83
C SER A 123 -1.01 11.56 16.94
N GLU A 124 -1.10 12.76 17.50
CA GLU A 124 -1.38 13.97 16.74
C GLU A 124 -0.34 14.23 15.61
N MET A 125 0.90 13.76 15.79
CA MET A 125 1.92 13.89 14.75
C MET A 125 1.54 13.10 13.51
N ASP A 126 1.05 11.87 13.68
CA ASP A 126 0.59 11.02 12.57
C ASP A 126 -0.56 11.71 11.82
N VAL A 127 -1.56 12.22 12.55
CA VAL A 127 -2.71 12.90 11.99
C VAL A 127 -2.31 14.19 11.25
N ASN A 128 -1.40 14.99 11.84
CA ASN A 128 -0.95 16.23 11.21
C ASN A 128 -0.16 16.02 9.91
N ILE A 129 0.61 14.92 9.80
CA ILE A 129 1.28 14.55 8.54
C ILE A 129 0.25 14.27 7.44
N VAL A 130 -0.78 13.46 7.74
CA VAL A 130 -1.86 13.18 6.80
C VAL A 130 -2.65 14.44 6.46
N ARG A 131 -3.00 15.22 7.48
CA ARG A 131 -3.72 16.49 7.34
C ARG A 131 -3.02 17.44 6.38
N LYS A 132 -1.69 17.59 6.53
CA LYS A 132 -0.91 18.43 5.63
C LYS A 132 -1.08 18.00 4.17
N LEU A 133 -0.97 16.71 3.86
CA LEU A 133 -1.12 16.21 2.50
C LEU A 133 -2.51 16.50 1.95
N ILE A 134 -3.58 16.17 2.68
CA ILE A 134 -4.95 16.37 2.18
C ILE A 134 -5.30 17.84 2.02
N SER A 135 -4.75 18.73 2.88
CA SER A 135 -4.90 20.18 2.77
C SER A 135 -4.15 20.76 1.57
N ASP A 136 -2.98 20.21 1.24
CA ASP A 136 -2.18 20.63 0.08
C ASP A 136 -2.86 20.18 -1.24
N VAL A 137 -3.37 18.94 -1.30
CA VAL A 137 -3.99 18.35 -2.50
C VAL A 137 -5.44 18.80 -2.69
N LYS A 138 -6.21 18.94 -1.60
CA LYS A 138 -7.66 19.26 -1.61
C LYS A 138 -8.45 18.33 -2.53
N PRO A 139 -8.43 17.01 -2.28
CA PRO A 139 -9.00 16.05 -3.19
C PRO A 139 -10.53 16.09 -3.21
N HIS A 140 -11.14 15.81 -4.37
CA HIS A 140 -12.59 15.58 -4.49
C HIS A 140 -13.00 14.17 -4.03
N GLN A 141 -12.05 13.23 -4.02
CA GLN A 141 -12.28 11.87 -3.58
C GLN A 141 -11.06 11.36 -2.80
N ILE A 142 -11.32 10.77 -1.65
CA ILE A 142 -10.31 10.09 -0.83
C ILE A 142 -10.70 8.60 -0.79
N TYR A 143 -9.75 7.73 -1.06
CA TYR A 143 -9.94 6.28 -1.00
C TYR A 143 -9.10 5.69 0.11
N VAL A 144 -9.75 5.05 1.08
CA VAL A 144 -9.09 4.45 2.25
C VAL A 144 -9.46 2.99 2.43
N ALA A 145 -8.62 2.24 3.14
CA ALA A 145 -8.94 0.87 3.48
C ALA A 145 -10.02 0.83 4.57
N GLY A 146 -11.19 0.27 4.24
CA GLY A 146 -12.30 0.07 5.17
C GLY A 146 -12.30 -1.29 5.86
N ASP A 147 -11.18 -2.00 5.83
CA ASP A 147 -11.07 -3.33 6.41
C ASP A 147 -10.85 -3.24 7.93
N LEU A 148 -11.95 -3.37 8.68
CA LEU A 148 -11.92 -3.34 10.14
C LEU A 148 -11.45 -4.68 10.74
N ALA A 149 -11.33 -5.73 9.92
CA ALA A 149 -10.86 -7.05 10.32
C ALA A 149 -9.34 -7.23 10.16
N ASP A 150 -8.58 -6.14 10.02
CA ASP A 150 -7.12 -6.16 9.92
C ASP A 150 -6.50 -6.77 11.19
N PRO A 151 -5.94 -8.00 11.11
CA PRO A 151 -5.38 -8.68 12.28
C PRO A 151 -4.16 -7.97 12.87
N HIS A 152 -3.51 -7.11 12.10
CA HIS A 152 -2.32 -6.36 12.52
C HIS A 152 -2.64 -4.94 12.98
N GLY A 153 -3.86 -4.46 12.75
CA GLY A 153 -4.32 -3.13 13.13
C GLY A 153 -3.65 -1.96 12.39
N THR A 154 -2.76 -2.23 11.42
CA THR A 154 -2.03 -1.18 10.70
C THR A 154 -2.94 -0.42 9.75
N HIS A 155 -3.72 -1.13 8.92
CA HIS A 155 -4.65 -0.50 7.98
C HIS A 155 -5.70 0.33 8.71
N ARG A 156 -6.21 -0.19 9.83
CA ARG A 156 -7.17 0.53 10.67
C ARG A 156 -6.58 1.85 11.18
N LYS A 157 -5.35 1.82 11.73
CA LYS A 157 -4.69 3.05 12.21
C LYS A 157 -4.46 4.06 11.09
N CYS A 158 -4.08 3.61 9.90
CA CYS A 158 -3.96 4.48 8.73
C CYS A 158 -5.31 5.14 8.39
N THR A 159 -6.37 4.35 8.30
CA THR A 159 -7.72 4.90 8.06
C THR A 159 -8.14 5.86 9.17
N ASP A 160 -7.93 5.51 10.45
CA ASP A 160 -8.25 6.37 11.58
C ASP A 160 -7.49 7.72 11.51
N ALA A 161 -6.22 7.70 11.06
CA ALA A 161 -5.43 8.93 10.86
C ALA A 161 -6.01 9.83 9.76
N VAL A 162 -6.47 9.24 8.64
CA VAL A 162 -7.12 9.98 7.55
C VAL A 162 -8.44 10.59 8.02
N LEU A 163 -9.28 9.82 8.71
CA LEU A 163 -10.58 10.30 9.20
C LEU A 163 -10.40 11.40 10.24
N ALA A 164 -9.47 11.26 11.18
CA ALA A 164 -9.14 12.32 12.14
C ALA A 164 -8.61 13.59 11.46
N ALA A 165 -7.80 13.45 10.41
CA ALA A 165 -7.32 14.59 9.62
C ALA A 165 -8.47 15.32 8.90
N ILE A 166 -9.44 14.59 8.36
CA ILE A 166 -10.64 15.14 7.74
C ILE A 166 -11.48 15.89 8.78
N ASP A 167 -11.68 15.33 9.98
CA ASP A 167 -12.42 15.98 11.04
C ASP A 167 -11.75 17.31 11.46
N MET A 168 -10.42 17.32 11.59
CA MET A 168 -9.66 18.56 11.87
C MET A 168 -9.82 19.62 10.76
N GLU A 169 -9.84 19.21 9.49
CA GLU A 169 -10.08 20.14 8.36
C GLU A 169 -11.53 20.67 8.38
N LYS A 170 -12.49 19.83 8.75
CA LYS A 170 -13.90 20.22 8.91
C LYS A 170 -14.08 21.23 10.04
N GLU A 171 -13.45 20.99 11.19
CA GLU A 171 -13.43 21.94 12.31
C GLU A 171 -12.77 23.28 11.96
N ALA A 172 -11.74 23.24 11.09
CA ALA A 172 -11.08 24.42 10.56
C ALA A 172 -11.90 25.17 9.48
N GLY A 173 -13.06 24.63 9.08
CA GLY A 173 -13.93 25.23 8.08
C GLY A 173 -13.40 25.12 6.64
N ALA A 174 -12.69 24.06 6.31
CA ALA A 174 -12.12 23.85 4.99
C ALA A 174 -13.21 23.66 3.92
N GLU A 175 -13.36 24.66 3.05
CA GLU A 175 -14.41 24.72 2.02
C GLU A 175 -14.34 23.56 1.01
N TRP A 176 -13.14 23.05 0.70
CA TRP A 176 -12.95 21.97 -0.26
C TRP A 176 -13.62 20.66 0.17
N LEU A 177 -13.84 20.45 1.46
CA LEU A 177 -14.52 19.26 1.99
C LEU A 177 -15.99 19.16 1.57
N LYS A 178 -16.63 20.24 1.18
CA LYS A 178 -18.04 20.22 0.75
C LYS A 178 -18.26 19.36 -0.49
N ASP A 179 -17.24 19.27 -1.36
CA ASP A 179 -17.26 18.50 -2.60
C ASP A 179 -16.43 17.22 -2.51
N CYS A 180 -15.86 16.90 -1.33
CA CYS A 180 -15.03 15.72 -1.11
C CYS A 180 -15.86 14.54 -0.64
N ARG A 181 -15.64 13.36 -1.24
CA ARG A 181 -16.21 12.09 -0.81
C ARG A 181 -15.12 11.14 -0.36
N VAL A 182 -15.41 10.38 0.69
CA VAL A 182 -14.49 9.38 1.23
C VAL A 182 -15.04 7.99 0.94
N TRP A 183 -14.31 7.23 0.14
CA TRP A 183 -14.65 5.89 -0.27
C TRP A 183 -13.80 4.86 0.45
N MET A 184 -14.46 3.90 1.09
CA MET A 184 -13.82 2.79 1.76
C MET A 184 -13.83 1.55 0.86
N TYR A 185 -12.65 1.00 0.56
CA TYR A 185 -12.51 -0.30 -0.10
C TYR A 185 -12.12 -1.37 0.91
N ARG A 186 -12.49 -2.61 0.65
CA ARG A 186 -12.02 -3.74 1.43
C ARG A 186 -10.67 -4.21 0.91
N GLY A 187 -9.83 -4.64 1.84
CA GLY A 187 -8.49 -5.14 1.55
C GLY A 187 -8.49 -6.57 0.99
N ALA A 188 -7.52 -7.38 1.43
CA ALA A 188 -7.36 -8.75 0.96
C ALA A 188 -8.31 -9.75 1.64
N TRP A 189 -8.90 -9.38 2.76
CA TRP A 189 -9.51 -10.33 3.69
C TRP A 189 -10.98 -10.64 3.37
N ALA A 190 -11.74 -9.65 2.99
CA ALA A 190 -13.18 -9.80 2.73
C ALA A 190 -13.65 -8.77 1.69
N GLU A 191 -14.88 -8.91 1.20
CA GLU A 191 -15.57 -7.87 0.44
C GLU A 191 -16.73 -7.32 1.28
N TRP A 192 -17.28 -6.18 0.87
CA TRP A 192 -18.50 -5.65 1.43
C TRP A 192 -19.66 -6.60 1.14
N GLU A 193 -20.60 -6.70 2.09
CA GLU A 193 -21.88 -7.34 1.83
C GLU A 193 -22.61 -6.56 0.72
N ILE A 194 -23.24 -7.28 -0.21
CA ILE A 194 -23.78 -6.69 -1.44
C ILE A 194 -24.79 -5.57 -1.19
N GLU A 195 -25.56 -5.67 -0.11
CA GLU A 195 -26.54 -4.66 0.30
C GLU A 195 -25.91 -3.35 0.81
N ASN A 196 -24.65 -3.39 1.18
CA ASN A 196 -23.92 -2.23 1.70
C ASN A 196 -23.09 -1.52 0.61
N ILE A 197 -22.95 -2.11 -0.58
CA ILE A 197 -22.13 -1.54 -1.65
C ILE A 197 -22.85 -0.32 -2.25
N GLU A 198 -22.20 0.84 -2.20
CA GLU A 198 -22.73 2.10 -2.73
C GLU A 198 -22.11 2.48 -4.08
N MET A 199 -20.89 2.02 -4.36
CA MET A 199 -20.24 2.22 -5.66
C MET A 199 -19.53 0.95 -6.11
N CYS A 200 -19.74 0.59 -7.39
CA CYS A 200 -19.01 -0.47 -8.06
C CYS A 200 -18.26 0.06 -9.28
N VAL A 201 -17.02 -0.36 -9.41
CA VAL A 201 -16.19 -0.08 -10.59
C VAL A 201 -15.99 -1.39 -11.35
N PRO A 202 -16.71 -1.58 -12.49
CA PRO A 202 -16.60 -2.80 -13.28
C PRO A 202 -15.28 -2.82 -14.05
N MET A 203 -14.75 -4.01 -14.27
CA MET A 203 -13.50 -4.23 -14.99
C MET A 203 -13.68 -5.21 -16.13
N SER A 204 -13.08 -4.89 -17.28
CA SER A 204 -12.85 -5.80 -18.39
C SER A 204 -11.74 -6.81 -18.05
N PRO A 205 -11.58 -7.89 -18.85
CA PRO A 205 -10.45 -8.81 -18.70
C PRO A 205 -9.09 -8.11 -18.79
N GLU A 206 -8.98 -7.05 -19.58
CA GLU A 206 -7.75 -6.27 -19.74
C GLU A 206 -7.45 -5.42 -18.50
N GLU A 207 -8.44 -4.74 -17.96
CA GLU A 207 -8.32 -3.94 -16.75
C GLU A 207 -7.99 -4.82 -15.53
N LEU A 208 -8.60 -6.00 -15.43
CA LEU A 208 -8.27 -6.97 -14.38
C LEU A 208 -6.82 -7.45 -14.49
N ARG A 209 -6.32 -7.69 -15.71
CA ARG A 209 -4.92 -8.05 -15.97
C ARG A 209 -3.98 -6.89 -15.62
N ALA A 210 -4.35 -5.65 -15.94
CA ALA A 210 -3.59 -4.46 -15.56
C ALA A 210 -3.49 -4.33 -14.03
N LYS A 211 -4.61 -4.53 -13.33
CA LYS A 211 -4.63 -4.59 -11.86
C LYS A 211 -3.68 -5.66 -11.30
N ARG A 212 -3.72 -6.88 -11.83
CA ARG A 212 -2.79 -7.97 -11.46
C ARG A 212 -1.35 -7.54 -11.63
N ASN A 213 -1.02 -7.00 -12.81
CA ASN A 213 0.34 -6.56 -13.11
C ASN A 213 0.82 -5.44 -12.18
N SER A 214 -0.07 -4.56 -11.74
CA SER A 214 0.22 -3.54 -10.73
C SER A 214 0.56 -4.19 -9.37
N ILE A 215 -0.23 -5.16 -8.92
CA ILE A 215 0.02 -5.90 -7.68
C ILE A 215 1.38 -6.62 -7.75
N LEU A 216 1.71 -7.25 -8.89
CA LEU A 216 2.97 -7.97 -9.09
C LEU A 216 4.23 -7.07 -9.07
N LYS A 217 4.09 -5.73 -9.08
CA LYS A 217 5.23 -4.83 -8.84
C LYS A 217 5.70 -4.84 -7.38
N HIS A 218 4.86 -5.28 -6.45
CA HIS A 218 5.19 -5.43 -5.04
C HIS A 218 5.78 -6.82 -4.74
N GLN A 219 6.92 -7.15 -5.36
CA GLN A 219 7.51 -8.49 -5.36
C GLN A 219 7.87 -8.99 -3.95
N SER A 220 8.37 -8.12 -3.08
CA SER A 220 8.68 -8.47 -1.69
C SER A 220 7.47 -8.95 -0.87
N GLN A 221 6.26 -8.79 -1.40
CA GLN A 221 5.01 -9.21 -0.76
C GLN A 221 4.41 -10.47 -1.40
N MET A 222 5.04 -11.03 -2.45
CA MET A 222 4.49 -12.19 -3.15
C MET A 222 4.76 -13.50 -2.41
N GLU A 223 5.92 -13.61 -1.76
CA GLU A 223 6.39 -14.83 -1.11
C GLU A 223 6.06 -14.91 0.39
N SER A 224 5.78 -13.78 1.01
CA SER A 224 5.74 -13.66 2.48
C SER A 224 4.36 -13.40 3.08
N ALA A 225 3.27 -13.56 2.32
CA ALA A 225 1.93 -13.39 2.88
C ALA A 225 1.47 -14.69 3.58
N PRO A 226 1.83 -14.93 4.84
CA PRO A 226 1.28 -16.02 5.62
C PRO A 226 -0.16 -15.66 5.94
N PHE A 227 -1.07 -16.12 5.09
CA PHE A 227 -2.46 -16.12 5.47
C PHE A 227 -2.66 -17.25 6.49
N LEU A 228 -3.25 -16.91 7.62
CA LEU A 228 -3.66 -17.89 8.60
C LEU A 228 -4.75 -18.76 7.99
N GLY A 229 -4.48 -20.05 7.80
CA GLY A 229 -5.42 -21.04 7.28
C GLY A 229 -4.90 -21.81 6.07
N ASP A 230 -5.72 -22.71 5.56
CA ASP A 230 -5.39 -23.65 4.46
C ASP A 230 -5.48 -23.02 3.05
N ASP A 231 -5.57 -21.71 2.94
CA ASP A 231 -5.70 -21.02 1.65
C ASP A 231 -4.31 -20.72 1.06
N GLU A 232 -3.85 -21.57 0.15
CA GLU A 232 -2.55 -21.48 -0.53
C GLU A 232 -2.51 -20.44 -1.66
N ARG A 233 -3.64 -19.77 -1.96
CA ARG A 233 -3.68 -18.78 -3.04
C ARG A 233 -2.82 -17.56 -2.71
N LEU A 234 -2.07 -17.08 -3.70
CA LEU A 234 -1.33 -15.83 -3.61
C LEU A 234 -2.28 -14.62 -3.44
N PHE A 235 -1.76 -13.55 -2.84
CA PHE A 235 -2.54 -12.34 -2.57
C PHE A 235 -3.32 -11.82 -3.79
N TRP A 236 -2.68 -11.76 -4.96
CA TRP A 236 -3.32 -11.30 -6.18
C TRP A 236 -4.45 -12.21 -6.67
N GLN A 237 -4.31 -13.53 -6.49
CA GLN A 237 -5.34 -14.50 -6.83
C GLN A 237 -6.59 -14.28 -5.98
N ARG A 238 -6.40 -14.13 -4.67
CA ARG A 238 -7.51 -13.83 -3.74
C ARG A 238 -8.21 -12.53 -4.09
N ALA A 239 -7.45 -11.48 -4.44
CA ALA A 239 -8.01 -10.19 -4.85
C ALA A 239 -8.83 -10.30 -6.14
N GLU A 240 -8.36 -11.07 -7.14
CA GLU A 240 -9.11 -11.32 -8.38
C GLU A 240 -10.38 -12.14 -8.14
N ASP A 241 -10.24 -13.27 -7.43
CA ASP A 241 -11.37 -14.15 -7.14
C ASP A 241 -12.49 -13.41 -6.42
N ARG A 242 -12.14 -12.54 -5.47
CA ARG A 242 -13.10 -11.70 -4.78
C ARG A 242 -13.79 -10.73 -5.73
N ASN A 243 -13.06 -10.03 -6.58
CA ASN A 243 -13.67 -9.09 -7.52
C ASN A 243 -14.51 -9.80 -8.59
N ARG A 244 -14.15 -11.02 -9.01
CA ARG A 244 -14.97 -11.88 -9.88
C ARG A 244 -16.26 -12.34 -9.17
N ALA A 245 -16.14 -12.72 -7.89
CA ALA A 245 -17.30 -13.11 -7.09
C ALA A 245 -18.28 -11.95 -6.95
N THR A 246 -17.80 -10.73 -6.71
CA THR A 246 -18.66 -9.53 -6.67
C THR A 246 -19.37 -9.31 -8.00
N ALA A 247 -18.67 -9.38 -9.14
CA ALA A 247 -19.28 -9.27 -10.46
C ALA A 247 -20.34 -10.35 -10.72
N SER A 248 -20.07 -11.60 -10.31
CA SER A 248 -21.03 -12.71 -10.45
C SER A 248 -22.31 -12.52 -9.61
N LEU A 249 -22.23 -11.86 -8.45
CA LEU A 249 -23.41 -11.53 -7.66
C LEU A 249 -24.29 -10.50 -8.39
N TYR A 250 -23.68 -9.47 -8.96
CA TYR A 250 -24.41 -8.46 -9.74
C TYR A 250 -25.02 -9.02 -11.02
N ASP A 251 -24.35 -9.96 -11.70
CA ASP A 251 -24.90 -10.67 -12.85
C ASP A 251 -26.17 -11.45 -12.47
N LYS A 252 -26.15 -12.14 -11.33
CA LYS A 252 -27.34 -12.87 -10.81
C LYS A 252 -28.50 -11.92 -10.45
N LEU A 253 -28.22 -10.66 -10.16
CA LEU A 253 -29.24 -9.63 -9.95
C LEU A 253 -29.78 -9.03 -11.27
N GLY A 254 -29.30 -9.52 -12.42
CA GLY A 254 -29.75 -9.08 -13.75
C GLY A 254 -29.05 -7.82 -14.25
N LEU A 255 -27.92 -7.44 -13.66
CA LEU A 255 -27.08 -6.36 -14.17
C LEU A 255 -26.17 -6.87 -15.30
N ALA A 256 -25.49 -5.95 -15.97
CA ALA A 256 -24.56 -6.29 -17.05
C ALA A 256 -23.43 -7.20 -16.55
N CYS A 257 -23.08 -8.21 -17.36
CA CYS A 257 -21.99 -9.13 -17.08
C CYS A 257 -20.64 -8.42 -17.26
N TYR A 258 -19.84 -8.38 -16.20
CA TYR A 258 -18.46 -7.88 -16.20
C TYR A 258 -17.51 -8.96 -15.71
N GLU A 259 -16.22 -8.87 -16.10
CA GLU A 259 -15.19 -9.82 -15.67
C GLU A 259 -14.97 -9.78 -14.16
N ALA A 260 -14.94 -8.59 -13.58
CA ALA A 260 -14.74 -8.37 -12.17
C ALA A 260 -15.26 -6.99 -11.76
N MET A 261 -15.45 -6.76 -10.46
CA MET A 261 -15.84 -5.45 -9.90
C MET A 261 -15.05 -5.13 -8.64
N GLU A 262 -14.60 -3.89 -8.53
CA GLU A 262 -14.15 -3.31 -7.26
C GLU A 262 -15.33 -2.61 -6.59
N ALA A 263 -15.50 -2.82 -5.29
CA ALA A 263 -16.65 -2.35 -4.53
C ALA A 263 -16.23 -1.37 -3.43
N PHE A 264 -17.07 -0.37 -3.18
CA PHE A 264 -16.81 0.69 -2.23
C PHE A 264 -18.07 1.04 -1.44
N VAL A 265 -17.86 1.50 -0.22
CA VAL A 265 -18.85 2.10 0.67
C VAL A 265 -18.42 3.52 1.00
N GLU A 266 -19.36 4.47 0.96
CA GLU A 266 -19.07 5.85 1.32
C GLU A 266 -18.98 5.99 2.85
N TYR A 267 -17.88 6.57 3.34
CA TYR A 267 -17.82 7.00 4.72
C TYR A 267 -18.64 8.29 4.89
N LYS A 268 -19.66 8.24 5.76
CA LYS A 268 -20.49 9.38 6.12
C LYS A 268 -20.18 9.75 7.56
N PRO A 269 -19.47 10.87 7.78
CA PRO A 269 -19.09 11.33 9.11
C PRO A 269 -20.27 11.82 9.94
#